data_986b80fb7b0c8bdcacd50ae2cd2a4b5e
#
_entry.id   986b80fb7b0c8bdcacd50ae2cd2a4b5e
#
_cell.length_a   1.000
_cell.length_b   1.000
_cell.length_c   1.000
_cell.angle_alpha   90.00
_cell.angle_beta   90.00
_cell.angle_gamma   90.00
#
_symmetry.space_group_name_H-M   'P 1'
#
loop_
_entity.id
_entity.type
_entity.pdbx_description
1 polymer ?
#
loop_
_entity_poly.entity_id
_entity_poly.type
_entity_poly.pdbx_seq_one_letter_code
_entity_poly.pdbx_strand_id
1 'polypeptide(L)'
;IRDVERSRGLGDVYKRQLLTHAHIDHSGLIPLMYVNGFRGQVYSTSATAQLCEIMLRDSAHIQMFEAEWRNRKAARSGGKLKEFVPLYDMDAAVNVCKQFVGCEYDRVYDIAEGIKIRFTDVGHLLGSASIEVWATEKTENGDVTEKIVFSGDIGNINKPIIKDPKHVRDADYVVMESTYGNRSHGGTPNYVEDLTDIFKRTFERGGNVVIPSFAVGRTQAVSYTHLTLPTNSRV
;
A
#
# COMPACT_ATOMS: atom_id res chain seq x y z
N ILE A 1 -24.26 -0.75 -5.99
CA ILE A 1 -23.68 -1.79 -6.88
C ILE A 1 -24.78 -2.85 -6.96
N ARG A 2 -25.47 -2.89 -8.10
CA ARG A 2 -26.50 -3.90 -8.36
C ARG A 2 -25.86 -5.28 -8.43
N ASP A 3 -26.56 -6.29 -7.96
CA ASP A 3 -26.24 -7.70 -8.11
C ASP A 3 -25.91 -8.03 -9.59
N VAL A 4 -24.65 -7.90 -9.93
CA VAL A 4 -24.12 -8.51 -11.16
C VAL A 4 -24.03 -9.97 -10.85
N GLU A 5 -24.82 -10.75 -11.55
CA GLU A 5 -24.98 -12.19 -11.53
C GLU A 5 -23.85 -12.93 -10.79
N ARG A 6 -24.17 -13.49 -9.62
CA ARG A 6 -23.29 -14.32 -8.78
C ARG A 6 -22.72 -15.58 -9.48
N SER A 7 -22.96 -15.74 -10.77
CA SER A 7 -22.51 -16.88 -11.56
C SER A 7 -21.16 -16.70 -12.26
N ARG A 8 -20.64 -15.44 -12.37
CA ARG A 8 -19.31 -15.16 -12.92
C ARG A 8 -18.39 -14.69 -11.79
N GLY A 9 -17.43 -15.53 -11.41
CA GLY A 9 -16.41 -15.17 -10.45
C GLY A 9 -15.58 -13.97 -10.93
N LEU A 10 -14.93 -13.25 -10.01
CA LEU A 10 -14.03 -12.12 -10.35
C LEU A 10 -12.96 -12.49 -11.38
N GLY A 11 -12.60 -13.77 -11.50
CA GLY A 11 -11.65 -14.26 -12.49
C GLY A 11 -12.06 -14.08 -13.95
N ASP A 12 -13.36 -13.98 -14.23
CA ASP A 12 -13.87 -13.77 -15.59
C ASP A 12 -13.85 -12.28 -15.97
N VAL A 13 -13.91 -11.38 -15.00
CA VAL A 13 -13.99 -9.92 -15.20
C VAL A 13 -12.63 -9.26 -15.03
N TYR A 14 -11.89 -9.62 -13.98
CA TYR A 14 -10.59 -9.03 -13.64
C TYR A 14 -9.46 -10.01 -13.98
N LYS A 15 -8.76 -9.76 -15.08
CA LYS A 15 -7.65 -10.61 -15.51
C LYS A 15 -6.29 -10.10 -15.00
N ARG A 16 -6.19 -8.83 -14.67
CA ARG A 16 -4.98 -8.18 -14.17
C ARG A 16 -5.32 -7.10 -13.16
N GLN A 17 -4.46 -6.95 -12.16
CA GLN A 17 -4.54 -5.90 -11.16
C GLN A 17 -3.24 -5.12 -11.18
N LEU A 18 -3.32 -3.80 -11.01
CA LEU A 18 -2.17 -2.93 -10.83
C LEU A 18 -2.18 -2.40 -9.39
N LEU A 19 -1.03 -2.40 -8.73
CA LEU A 19 -0.89 -1.95 -7.36
C LEU A 19 0.21 -0.89 -7.27
N THR A 20 -0.13 0.29 -6.76
CA THR A 20 0.78 1.42 -6.64
C THR A 20 1.79 1.24 -5.51
N HIS A 21 1.35 0.74 -4.35
CA HIS A 21 2.20 0.52 -3.18
C HIS A 21 1.55 -0.44 -2.17
N ALA A 22 2.31 -0.82 -1.14
CA ALA A 22 1.96 -1.92 -0.26
C ALA A 22 1.09 -1.55 0.95
N HIS A 23 0.76 -0.26 1.20
CA HIS A 23 -0.09 0.10 2.34
C HIS A 23 -1.39 -0.71 2.32
N ILE A 24 -1.89 -1.03 3.53
CA ILE A 24 -2.97 -2.00 3.68
C ILE A 24 -4.32 -1.51 3.15
N ASP A 25 -4.55 -0.20 3.14
CA ASP A 25 -5.72 0.44 2.55
C ASP A 25 -5.73 0.34 1.01
N HIS A 26 -4.57 0.13 0.37
CA HIS A 26 -4.45 -0.12 -1.07
C HIS A 26 -4.35 -1.61 -1.40
N SER A 27 -3.63 -2.40 -0.61
CA SER A 27 -3.33 -3.80 -0.90
C SER A 27 -4.22 -4.80 -0.15
N GLY A 28 -4.81 -4.40 0.98
CA GLY A 28 -5.39 -5.31 1.96
C GLY A 28 -6.60 -6.13 1.50
N LEU A 29 -7.25 -5.75 0.40
CA LEU A 29 -8.36 -6.52 -0.18
C LEU A 29 -7.94 -7.45 -1.32
N ILE A 30 -6.66 -7.48 -1.69
CA ILE A 30 -6.17 -8.38 -2.74
C ILE A 30 -6.39 -9.87 -2.38
N PRO A 31 -6.17 -10.34 -1.13
CA PRO A 31 -6.51 -11.70 -0.76
C PRO A 31 -8.02 -12.01 -0.85
N LEU A 32 -8.87 -11.02 -0.56
CA LEU A 32 -10.32 -11.18 -0.73
C LEU A 32 -10.71 -11.34 -2.20
N MET A 33 -10.02 -10.66 -3.12
CA MET A 33 -10.22 -10.90 -4.56
C MET A 33 -9.90 -12.35 -4.92
N TYR A 34 -8.82 -12.92 -4.36
CA TYR A 34 -8.45 -14.31 -4.55
C TYR A 34 -9.53 -15.27 -4.03
N VAL A 35 -10.08 -15.03 -2.82
CA VAL A 35 -11.19 -15.80 -2.25
C VAL A 35 -12.41 -15.78 -3.19
N ASN A 36 -12.66 -14.64 -3.84
CA ASN A 36 -13.77 -14.46 -4.78
C ASN A 36 -13.44 -14.90 -6.23
N GLY A 37 -12.38 -15.69 -6.41
CA GLY A 37 -12.09 -16.33 -7.70
C GLY A 37 -11.10 -15.62 -8.60
N PHE A 38 -10.51 -14.48 -8.19
CA PHE A 38 -9.42 -13.85 -8.94
C PHE A 38 -8.21 -14.79 -9.05
N ARG A 39 -7.74 -15.02 -10.27
CA ARG A 39 -6.57 -15.86 -10.58
C ARG A 39 -5.62 -15.17 -11.55
N GLY A 40 -5.82 -13.89 -11.78
CA GLY A 40 -4.99 -13.07 -12.65
C GLY A 40 -3.67 -12.64 -11.99
N GLN A 41 -2.87 -11.90 -12.73
CA GLN A 41 -1.61 -11.35 -12.24
C GLN A 41 -1.82 -10.01 -11.55
N VAL A 42 -1.05 -9.76 -10.49
CA VAL A 42 -0.95 -8.47 -9.78
C VAL A 42 0.39 -7.85 -10.12
N TYR A 43 0.38 -6.80 -10.91
CA TYR A 43 1.59 -6.06 -11.27
C TYR A 43 1.87 -4.97 -10.26
N SER A 44 3.09 -4.94 -9.74
CA SER A 44 3.59 -3.90 -8.85
C SER A 44 5.10 -3.78 -9.00
N THR A 45 5.75 -2.83 -8.34
CA THR A 45 7.21 -2.89 -8.23
C THR A 45 7.63 -4.10 -7.42
N SER A 46 8.84 -4.60 -7.64
CA SER A 46 9.38 -5.77 -6.91
C SER A 46 9.40 -5.54 -5.40
N ALA A 47 9.73 -4.33 -4.94
CA ALA A 47 9.74 -3.99 -3.52
C ALA A 47 8.32 -3.96 -2.92
N THR A 48 7.34 -3.44 -3.67
CA THR A 48 5.92 -3.50 -3.26
C THR A 48 5.45 -4.95 -3.12
N ALA A 49 5.78 -5.83 -4.07
CA ALA A 49 5.43 -7.24 -3.99
C ALA A 49 6.01 -7.92 -2.74
N GLN A 50 7.28 -7.67 -2.43
CA GLN A 50 7.95 -8.20 -1.22
C GLN A 50 7.32 -7.67 0.07
N LEU A 51 6.99 -6.38 0.14
CA LEU A 51 6.29 -5.82 1.30
C LEU A 51 4.88 -6.40 1.45
N CYS A 52 4.15 -6.57 0.37
CA CYS A 52 2.82 -7.18 0.38
C CYS A 52 2.86 -8.62 0.93
N GLU A 53 3.91 -9.39 0.62
CA GLU A 53 4.05 -10.73 1.17
C GLU A 53 4.07 -10.74 2.71
N ILE A 54 4.71 -9.75 3.32
CA ILE A 54 4.75 -9.59 4.78
C ILE A 54 3.42 -9.04 5.29
N MET A 55 2.96 -7.93 4.73
CA MET A 55 1.80 -7.19 5.23
C MET A 55 0.48 -7.95 5.08
N LEU A 56 0.28 -8.66 3.97
CA LEU A 56 -0.96 -9.42 3.76
C LEU A 56 -1.06 -10.64 4.67
N ARG A 57 0.07 -11.30 4.97
CA ARG A 57 0.12 -12.38 5.95
C ARG A 57 -0.15 -11.87 7.37
N ASP A 58 0.44 -10.73 7.74
CA ASP A 58 0.18 -10.10 9.04
C ASP A 58 -1.30 -9.70 9.17
N SER A 59 -1.86 -9.09 8.15
CA SER A 59 -3.28 -8.74 8.09
C SER A 59 -4.20 -9.96 8.23
N ALA A 60 -3.89 -11.06 7.56
CA ALA A 60 -4.63 -12.31 7.69
C ALA A 60 -4.56 -12.84 9.13
N HIS A 61 -3.35 -12.85 9.73
CA HIS A 61 -3.16 -13.27 11.11
C HIS A 61 -3.99 -12.45 12.09
N ILE A 62 -3.95 -11.11 11.97
CA ILE A 62 -4.72 -10.19 12.81
C ILE A 62 -6.22 -10.46 12.69
N GLN A 63 -6.74 -10.58 11.47
CA GLN A 63 -8.17 -10.84 11.23
C GLN A 63 -8.62 -12.18 11.80
N MET A 64 -7.82 -13.23 11.64
CA MET A 64 -8.10 -14.58 12.19
C MET A 64 -8.10 -14.54 13.72
N PHE A 65 -7.09 -13.89 14.33
CA PHE A 65 -7.00 -13.72 15.78
C PHE A 65 -8.18 -12.91 16.35
N GLU A 66 -8.57 -11.82 15.70
CA GLU A 66 -9.75 -11.04 16.09
C GLU A 66 -11.03 -11.86 15.98
N ALA A 67 -11.20 -12.66 14.91
CA ALA A 67 -12.35 -13.51 14.72
C ALA A 67 -12.48 -14.53 15.88
N GLU A 68 -11.40 -15.23 16.19
CA GLU A 68 -11.35 -16.16 17.31
C GLU A 68 -11.66 -15.49 18.66
N TRP A 69 -11.06 -14.32 18.90
CA TRP A 69 -11.28 -13.60 20.15
C TRP A 69 -12.74 -13.16 20.31
N ARG A 70 -13.33 -12.58 19.25
CA ARG A 70 -14.74 -12.16 19.22
C ARG A 70 -15.69 -13.36 19.43
N ASN A 71 -15.44 -14.47 18.76
CA ASN A 71 -16.26 -15.69 18.87
C ASN A 71 -16.17 -16.31 20.28
N ARG A 72 -14.96 -16.38 20.88
CA ARG A 72 -14.79 -16.81 22.27
C ARG A 72 -15.50 -15.90 23.26
N LYS A 73 -15.46 -14.59 23.06
CA LYS A 73 -16.16 -13.62 23.89
C LYS A 73 -17.68 -13.77 23.77
N ALA A 74 -18.19 -13.94 22.55
CA ALA A 74 -19.60 -14.15 22.27
C ALA A 74 -20.13 -15.44 22.95
N ALA A 75 -19.40 -16.55 22.86
CA ALA A 75 -19.75 -17.81 23.49
C ALA A 75 -19.86 -17.70 25.03
N ARG A 76 -18.95 -16.93 25.66
CA ARG A 76 -18.96 -16.71 27.12
C ARG A 76 -20.12 -15.82 27.60
N SER A 77 -20.64 -14.93 26.76
CA SER A 77 -21.73 -14.01 27.12
C SER A 77 -23.13 -14.62 26.93
N GLY A 78 -23.23 -15.90 26.53
CA GLY A 78 -24.51 -16.57 26.27
C GLY A 78 -25.31 -16.01 25.09
N GLY A 79 -24.65 -15.15 24.30
CA GLY A 79 -25.29 -14.45 23.19
C GLY A 79 -25.48 -15.33 21.94
N LYS A 80 -26.64 -15.20 21.31
CA LYS A 80 -26.91 -15.74 19.96
C LYS A 80 -26.26 -14.84 18.88
N LEU A 81 -24.98 -14.46 19.04
CA LEU A 81 -24.30 -13.65 18.05
C LEU A 81 -23.90 -14.52 16.87
N LYS A 82 -24.08 -13.98 15.67
CA LYS A 82 -23.57 -14.61 14.44
C LYS A 82 -22.06 -14.77 14.54
N GLU A 83 -21.54 -15.91 14.14
CA GLU A 83 -20.11 -16.16 14.08
C GLU A 83 -19.41 -15.09 13.26
N PHE A 84 -18.33 -14.54 13.80
CA PHE A 84 -17.48 -13.59 13.11
C PHE A 84 -16.47 -14.38 12.28
N VAL A 85 -16.46 -14.14 10.95
CA VAL A 85 -15.56 -14.79 10.00
C VAL A 85 -14.61 -13.73 9.44
N PRO A 86 -13.28 -13.98 9.36
CA PRO A 86 -12.35 -13.08 8.74
C PRO A 86 -12.67 -12.90 7.25
N LEU A 87 -12.28 -11.78 6.65
CA LEU A 87 -12.48 -11.53 5.22
C LEU A 87 -11.71 -12.54 4.36
N TYR A 88 -10.55 -12.96 4.82
CA TYR A 88 -9.70 -13.99 4.23
C TYR A 88 -8.80 -14.60 5.30
N ASP A 89 -8.29 -15.76 5.01
CA ASP A 89 -7.37 -16.50 5.86
C ASP A 89 -5.90 -16.40 5.39
N MET A 90 -5.02 -17.09 6.11
CA MET A 90 -3.60 -17.15 5.79
C MET A 90 -3.34 -17.78 4.43
N ASP A 91 -4.11 -18.82 4.06
CA ASP A 91 -3.93 -19.54 2.79
C ASP A 91 -4.24 -18.63 1.60
N ALA A 92 -5.29 -17.82 1.68
CA ALA A 92 -5.63 -16.84 0.66
C ALA A 92 -4.53 -15.78 0.51
N ALA A 93 -4.00 -15.27 1.64
CA ALA A 93 -2.91 -14.29 1.63
C ALA A 93 -1.64 -14.86 1.00
N VAL A 94 -1.24 -16.08 1.37
CA VAL A 94 -0.06 -16.76 0.81
C VAL A 94 -0.23 -17.05 -0.67
N ASN A 95 -1.40 -17.54 -1.09
CA ASN A 95 -1.60 -17.93 -2.48
C ASN A 95 -1.72 -16.75 -3.43
N VAL A 96 -2.35 -15.63 -3.01
CA VAL A 96 -2.40 -14.45 -3.86
C VAL A 96 -1.02 -13.81 -4.07
N CYS A 97 -0.12 -13.91 -3.09
CA CYS A 97 1.25 -13.42 -3.24
C CYS A 97 2.02 -14.11 -4.38
N LYS A 98 1.66 -15.34 -4.73
CA LYS A 98 2.23 -16.05 -5.90
C LYS A 98 1.79 -15.48 -7.26
N GLN A 99 0.77 -14.63 -7.27
CA GLN A 99 0.25 -13.98 -8.49
C GLN A 99 0.92 -12.63 -8.76
N PHE A 100 1.79 -12.15 -7.85
CA PHE A 100 2.49 -10.90 -8.05
C PHE A 100 3.56 -11.01 -9.13
N VAL A 101 3.61 -9.99 -9.98
CA VAL A 101 4.64 -9.79 -11.02
C VAL A 101 5.40 -8.53 -10.64
N GLY A 102 6.66 -8.71 -10.23
CA GLY A 102 7.55 -7.60 -9.88
C GLY A 102 8.05 -6.88 -11.12
N CYS A 103 7.79 -5.58 -11.19
CA CYS A 103 8.22 -4.67 -12.24
C CYS A 103 9.35 -3.77 -11.76
N GLU A 104 10.21 -3.34 -12.68
CA GLU A 104 11.22 -2.32 -12.45
C GLU A 104 10.64 -0.92 -12.69
N TYR A 105 11.16 0.08 -11.99
CA TYR A 105 10.82 1.46 -12.28
C TYR A 105 11.26 1.88 -13.69
N ASP A 106 10.52 2.81 -14.26
CA ASP A 106 10.80 3.48 -15.53
C ASP A 106 10.85 2.54 -16.75
N ARG A 107 10.50 1.28 -16.59
CA ARG A 107 10.42 0.29 -17.67
C ARG A 107 8.97 0.09 -18.12
N VAL A 108 8.75 0.04 -19.42
CA VAL A 108 7.44 -0.22 -20.02
C VAL A 108 7.23 -1.73 -20.16
N TYR A 109 6.04 -2.18 -19.76
CA TYR A 109 5.59 -3.57 -19.83
C TYR A 109 4.31 -3.66 -20.65
N ASP A 110 4.28 -4.57 -21.62
CA ASP A 110 3.06 -4.96 -22.32
C ASP A 110 2.33 -6.01 -21.47
N ILE A 111 1.17 -5.67 -20.93
CA ILE A 111 0.43 -6.56 -20.01
C ILE A 111 -0.79 -7.21 -20.65
N ALA A 112 -1.34 -6.61 -21.71
CA ALA A 112 -2.41 -7.15 -22.53
C ALA A 112 -2.34 -6.53 -23.93
N GLU A 113 -3.12 -7.06 -24.89
CA GLU A 113 -3.24 -6.44 -26.20
C GLU A 113 -3.74 -4.99 -26.05
N GLY A 114 -3.01 -4.05 -26.60
CA GLY A 114 -3.29 -2.61 -26.52
C GLY A 114 -3.05 -1.97 -25.16
N ILE A 115 -2.56 -2.69 -24.14
CA ILE A 115 -2.34 -2.13 -22.79
C ILE A 115 -0.87 -2.24 -22.41
N LYS A 116 -0.24 -1.09 -22.21
CA LYS A 116 1.12 -0.97 -21.66
C LYS A 116 1.09 -0.24 -20.34
N ILE A 117 2.04 -0.55 -19.47
CA ILE A 117 2.19 0.10 -18.16
C ILE A 117 3.63 0.49 -17.88
N ARG A 118 3.81 1.49 -17.02
CA ARG A 118 5.09 1.85 -16.41
C ARG A 118 4.88 2.28 -14.98
N PHE A 119 5.82 1.91 -14.11
CA PHE A 119 5.86 2.34 -12.71
C PHE A 119 6.91 3.44 -12.56
N THR A 120 6.52 4.59 -12.00
CA THR A 120 7.38 5.74 -11.76
C THR A 120 7.43 6.04 -10.26
N ASP A 121 8.65 6.10 -9.69
CA ASP A 121 8.86 6.29 -8.25
C ASP A 121 8.26 7.61 -7.75
N VAL A 122 7.42 7.54 -6.74
CA VAL A 122 6.74 8.71 -6.14
C VAL A 122 7.19 9.01 -4.71
N GLY A 123 8.23 8.35 -4.21
CA GLY A 123 8.87 8.69 -2.93
C GLY A 123 7.96 8.63 -1.71
N HIS A 124 6.89 7.83 -1.74
CA HIS A 124 5.96 7.71 -0.62
C HIS A 124 6.37 6.60 0.35
N LEU A 125 6.61 5.42 -0.17
CA LEU A 125 7.00 4.21 0.55
C LEU A 125 8.04 3.45 -0.28
N LEU A 126 8.79 2.54 0.33
CA LEU A 126 9.66 1.64 -0.41
C LEU A 126 8.85 0.86 -1.45
N GLY A 127 9.21 1.01 -2.71
CA GLY A 127 8.48 0.40 -3.82
C GLY A 127 7.28 1.17 -4.35
N SER A 128 6.87 2.28 -3.72
CA SER A 128 5.72 3.07 -4.16
C SER A 128 5.91 3.65 -5.56
N ALA A 129 4.83 3.68 -6.33
CA ALA A 129 4.86 4.18 -7.70
C ALA A 129 3.56 4.85 -8.11
N SER A 130 3.64 5.87 -8.95
CA SER A 130 2.58 6.20 -9.89
C SER A 130 2.57 5.17 -11.01
N ILE A 131 1.40 4.85 -11.53
CA ILE A 131 1.22 3.92 -12.63
C ILE A 131 0.76 4.69 -13.85
N GLU A 132 1.55 4.63 -14.90
CA GLU A 132 1.20 5.12 -16.22
C GLU A 132 0.63 3.96 -17.03
N VAL A 133 -0.53 4.17 -17.60
CA VAL A 133 -1.22 3.19 -18.44
C VAL A 133 -1.44 3.78 -19.82
N TRP A 134 -0.95 3.14 -20.86
CA TRP A 134 -1.30 3.45 -22.24
C TRP A 134 -2.33 2.44 -22.69
N ALA A 135 -3.50 2.93 -23.07
CA ALA A 135 -4.58 2.15 -23.63
C ALA A 135 -4.72 2.48 -25.12
N THR A 136 -4.50 1.50 -25.97
CA THR A 136 -4.58 1.64 -27.43
C THR A 136 -5.82 0.94 -27.94
N GLU A 137 -6.69 1.67 -28.58
CA GLU A 137 -7.86 1.16 -29.28
C GLU A 137 -7.65 1.20 -30.78
N LYS A 138 -8.00 0.12 -31.47
CA LYS A 138 -8.00 0.04 -32.95
C LYS A 138 -9.29 0.64 -33.46
N THR A 139 -9.22 1.75 -34.17
CA THR A 139 -10.37 2.39 -34.78
C THR A 139 -10.30 2.28 -36.31
N GLU A 140 -11.40 2.57 -37.00
CA GLU A 140 -11.45 2.61 -38.46
C GLU A 140 -10.49 3.65 -39.07
N ASN A 141 -10.14 4.68 -38.30
CA ASN A 141 -9.26 5.77 -38.73
C ASN A 141 -7.78 5.58 -38.27
N GLY A 142 -7.45 4.42 -37.72
CA GLY A 142 -6.12 4.09 -37.14
C GLY A 142 -6.17 3.86 -35.67
N ASP A 143 -5.02 3.53 -35.10
CA ASP A 143 -4.88 3.26 -33.67
C ASP A 143 -4.89 4.58 -32.87
N VAL A 144 -5.74 4.65 -31.83
CA VAL A 144 -5.80 5.76 -30.88
C VAL A 144 -5.24 5.28 -29.54
N THR A 145 -4.26 5.99 -29.01
CA THR A 145 -3.65 5.67 -27.71
C THR A 145 -3.88 6.82 -26.75
N GLU A 146 -4.46 6.52 -25.61
CA GLU A 146 -4.63 7.44 -24.48
C GLU A 146 -3.73 7.04 -23.31
N LYS A 147 -3.16 8.03 -22.65
CA LYS A 147 -2.31 7.85 -21.48
C LYS A 147 -3.03 8.28 -20.20
N ILE A 148 -3.25 7.32 -19.31
CA ILE A 148 -3.88 7.53 -18.01
C ILE A 148 -2.82 7.40 -16.92
N VAL A 149 -2.79 8.31 -15.96
CA VAL A 149 -1.88 8.25 -14.81
C VAL A 149 -2.67 8.09 -13.52
N PHE A 150 -2.33 7.06 -12.77
CA PHE A 150 -2.81 6.86 -11.40
C PHE A 150 -1.69 7.22 -10.43
N SER A 151 -1.87 8.27 -9.62
CA SER A 151 -0.79 8.77 -8.76
C SER A 151 -0.37 7.78 -7.68
N GLY A 152 -1.28 6.97 -7.16
CA GLY A 152 -1.12 6.39 -5.84
C GLY A 152 -0.95 7.51 -4.81
N ASP A 153 -0.35 7.20 -3.67
CA ASP A 153 0.03 8.19 -2.67
C ASP A 153 1.39 8.79 -3.02
N ILE A 154 1.49 10.11 -3.01
CA ILE A 154 2.69 10.85 -3.40
C ILE A 154 3.50 11.22 -2.15
N GLY A 155 4.79 10.97 -2.17
CA GLY A 155 5.69 11.32 -1.10
C GLY A 155 6.14 12.78 -1.11
N ASN A 156 6.81 13.19 -0.03
CA ASN A 156 7.48 14.48 0.06
C ASN A 156 8.95 14.36 -0.36
N ILE A 157 9.53 15.49 -0.74
CA ILE A 157 10.96 15.63 -1.02
C ILE A 157 11.80 15.56 0.27
N ASN A 158 13.08 15.24 0.12
CA ASN A 158 14.07 15.24 1.22
C ASN A 158 13.73 14.27 2.37
N LYS A 159 13.03 13.17 2.10
CA LYS A 159 12.82 12.13 3.10
C LYS A 159 14.07 11.25 3.26
N PRO A 160 14.44 10.83 4.48
CA PRO A 160 15.49 9.84 4.66
C PRO A 160 15.07 8.49 4.08
N ILE A 161 16.03 7.74 3.52
CA ILE A 161 15.86 6.36 3.04
C ILE A 161 15.15 6.25 1.69
N ILE A 162 14.23 7.16 1.34
CA ILE A 162 13.38 7.10 0.15
C ILE A 162 13.80 8.20 -0.83
N LYS A 163 13.77 7.90 -2.12
CA LYS A 163 14.06 8.89 -3.16
C LYS A 163 12.95 9.93 -3.25
N ASP A 164 13.32 11.11 -3.74
CA ASP A 164 12.34 12.15 -4.03
C ASP A 164 11.37 11.70 -5.14
N PRO A 165 10.10 12.17 -5.09
CA PRO A 165 9.11 11.81 -6.09
C PRO A 165 9.49 12.32 -7.48
N LYS A 166 9.35 11.46 -8.48
CA LYS A 166 9.42 11.84 -9.88
C LYS A 166 8.04 12.29 -10.36
N HIS A 167 8.05 13.30 -11.22
CA HIS A 167 6.83 13.81 -11.85
C HIS A 167 6.60 13.14 -13.20
N VAL A 168 5.39 12.62 -13.40
CA VAL A 168 4.93 12.14 -14.70
C VAL A 168 4.42 13.35 -15.50
N ARG A 169 4.79 13.41 -16.78
CA ARG A 169 4.33 14.43 -17.74
C ARG A 169 3.53 13.79 -18.86
N ASP A 170 2.83 14.62 -19.60
CA ASP A 170 2.14 14.24 -20.84
C ASP A 170 1.11 13.12 -20.61
N ALA A 171 0.14 13.34 -19.74
CA ALA A 171 -1.00 12.46 -19.52
C ALA A 171 -2.28 13.07 -20.13
N ASP A 172 -3.11 12.23 -20.76
CA ASP A 172 -4.44 12.62 -21.20
C ASP A 172 -5.42 12.67 -20.04
N TYR A 173 -5.29 11.72 -19.09
CA TYR A 173 -6.09 11.64 -17.89
C TYR A 173 -5.22 11.42 -16.65
N VAL A 174 -5.61 12.05 -15.53
CA VAL A 174 -4.92 11.91 -14.25
C VAL A 174 -5.94 11.58 -13.16
N VAL A 175 -5.72 10.46 -12.47
CA VAL A 175 -6.43 10.07 -11.24
C VAL A 175 -5.44 10.19 -10.10
N MET A 176 -5.65 11.17 -9.19
CA MET A 176 -4.68 11.47 -8.15
C MET A 176 -5.31 11.63 -6.78
N GLU A 177 -4.50 11.37 -5.74
CA GLU A 177 -4.86 11.65 -4.36
C GLU A 177 -5.10 13.15 -4.12
N SER A 178 -5.86 13.46 -3.07
CA SER A 178 -6.11 14.84 -2.65
C SER A 178 -6.07 15.02 -1.12
N THR A 179 -5.33 14.19 -0.42
CA THR A 179 -5.27 14.14 1.05
C THR A 179 -4.92 15.50 1.65
N TYR A 180 -3.97 16.21 1.07
CA TYR A 180 -3.58 17.56 1.45
C TYR A 180 -3.95 18.62 0.41
N GLY A 181 -4.93 18.35 -0.44
CA GLY A 181 -5.33 19.24 -1.55
C GLY A 181 -5.80 20.63 -1.13
N ASN A 182 -6.22 20.82 0.11
CA ASN A 182 -6.73 22.08 0.65
C ASN A 182 -5.83 22.70 1.73
N ARG A 183 -4.64 22.17 1.99
CA ARG A 183 -3.75 22.67 3.05
C ARG A 183 -2.27 22.42 2.75
N SER A 184 -1.40 23.27 3.28
CA SER A 184 0.05 23.08 3.28
C SER A 184 0.51 22.48 4.60
N HIS A 185 1.61 21.73 4.57
CA HIS A 185 2.26 21.20 5.80
C HIS A 185 2.98 22.28 6.62
N GLY A 186 3.09 23.52 6.13
CA GLY A 186 3.92 24.55 6.73
C GLY A 186 5.40 24.39 6.38
N GLY A 187 6.29 25.16 7.05
CA GLY A 187 7.73 25.05 6.87
C GLY A 187 8.29 23.70 7.34
N THR A 188 9.51 23.39 6.94
CA THR A 188 10.19 22.16 7.40
C THR A 188 10.48 22.27 8.90
N PRO A 189 9.84 21.47 9.77
CA PRO A 189 10.10 21.50 11.21
C PRO A 189 11.54 21.05 11.49
N ASN A 190 12.15 21.60 12.51
CA ASN A 190 13.42 21.06 13.02
C ASN A 190 13.11 19.85 13.93
N TYR A 191 12.84 18.72 13.32
CA TYR A 191 12.43 17.49 14.01
C TYR A 191 13.38 17.08 15.15
N VAL A 192 14.68 17.35 15.00
CA VAL A 192 15.68 16.98 16.01
C VAL A 192 15.53 17.83 17.27
N GLU A 193 15.41 19.15 17.13
CA GLU A 193 15.21 20.06 18.26
C GLU A 193 13.87 19.81 18.94
N ASP A 194 12.79 19.74 18.16
CA ASP A 194 11.45 19.52 18.69
C ASP A 194 11.34 18.20 19.48
N LEU A 195 11.89 17.11 18.92
CA LEU A 195 11.92 15.81 19.61
C LEU A 195 12.82 15.83 20.84
N THR A 196 13.97 16.50 20.78
CA THR A 196 14.88 16.64 21.90
C THR A 196 14.20 17.34 23.08
N ASP A 197 13.47 18.42 22.82
CA ASP A 197 12.74 19.15 23.85
C ASP A 197 11.58 18.33 24.44
N ILE A 198 10.87 17.57 23.58
CA ILE A 198 9.81 16.66 24.05
C ILE A 198 10.40 15.58 24.96
N PHE A 199 11.51 14.96 24.57
CA PHE A 199 12.17 13.92 25.35
C PHE A 199 12.65 14.48 26.70
N LYS A 200 13.39 15.60 26.72
CA LYS A 200 13.89 16.22 27.95
C LYS A 200 12.74 16.48 28.93
N ARG A 201 11.73 17.24 28.51
CA ARG A 201 10.58 17.59 29.36
C ARG A 201 9.82 16.38 29.87
N THR A 202 9.75 15.31 29.05
CA THR A 202 9.00 14.10 29.41
C THR A 202 9.78 13.25 30.41
N PHE A 203 11.08 13.05 30.18
CA PHE A 203 11.92 12.24 31.06
C PHE A 203 12.21 12.93 32.39
N GLU A 204 12.35 14.26 32.43
CA GLU A 204 12.46 15.04 33.69
C GLU A 204 11.24 14.81 34.60
N ARG A 205 10.08 14.50 34.06
CA ARG A 205 8.86 14.18 34.80
C ARG A 205 8.69 12.69 35.09
N GLY A 206 9.64 11.83 34.69
CA GLY A 206 9.52 10.38 34.79
C GLY A 206 8.46 9.78 33.87
N GLY A 207 8.10 10.48 32.77
CA GLY A 207 7.09 10.05 31.83
C GLY A 207 7.65 9.22 30.67
N ASN A 208 6.76 8.70 29.83
CA ASN A 208 7.09 7.97 28.61
C ASN A 208 6.69 8.78 27.38
N VAL A 209 7.48 8.69 26.31
CA VAL A 209 7.14 9.27 24.99
C VAL A 209 6.55 8.18 24.12
N VAL A 210 5.35 8.43 23.59
CA VAL A 210 4.67 7.52 22.66
C VAL A 210 4.67 8.14 21.28
N ILE A 211 5.29 7.43 20.31
CA ILE A 211 5.37 7.86 18.91
C ILE A 211 4.46 6.95 18.08
N PRO A 212 3.28 7.42 17.64
CA PRO A 212 2.40 6.63 16.80
C PRO A 212 3.04 6.44 15.44
N SER A 213 3.18 5.18 15.01
CA SER A 213 3.78 4.80 13.73
C SER A 213 3.10 3.57 13.17
N PHE A 214 2.90 3.53 11.85
CA PHE A 214 2.55 2.29 11.17
C PHE A 214 3.74 1.35 11.12
N ALA A 215 3.48 0.06 10.95
CA ALA A 215 4.53 -0.97 10.87
C ALA A 215 5.54 -0.71 9.73
N VAL A 216 5.10 -0.08 8.65
CA VAL A 216 5.94 0.25 7.49
C VAL A 216 6.00 1.77 7.27
N GLY A 217 7.19 2.27 6.95
CA GLY A 217 7.48 3.68 6.68
C GLY A 217 8.10 4.39 7.87
N ARG A 218 7.32 5.05 8.72
CA ARG A 218 7.81 5.86 9.85
C ARG A 218 8.61 5.04 10.86
N THR A 219 8.21 3.81 11.13
CA THR A 219 8.94 2.92 12.05
C THR A 219 10.36 2.66 11.57
N GLN A 220 10.57 2.41 10.27
CA GLN A 220 11.90 2.19 9.70
C GLN A 220 12.73 3.48 9.74
N ALA A 221 12.13 4.64 9.45
CA ALA A 221 12.82 5.92 9.54
C ALA A 221 13.32 6.19 10.97
N VAL A 222 12.49 5.97 11.99
CA VAL A 222 12.89 6.12 13.41
C VAL A 222 13.95 5.11 13.80
N SER A 223 13.80 3.84 13.41
CA SER A 223 14.79 2.80 13.69
C SER A 223 16.14 3.08 13.03
N TYR A 224 16.12 3.53 11.76
CA TYR A 224 17.34 3.89 11.04
C TYR A 224 18.07 5.06 11.72
N THR A 225 17.38 6.13 12.06
CA THR A 225 17.99 7.29 12.75
C THR A 225 18.56 6.91 14.11
N HIS A 226 17.87 6.04 14.86
CA HIS A 226 18.35 5.55 16.15
C HIS A 226 19.62 4.67 16.01
N LEU A 227 19.68 3.79 15.03
CA LEU A 227 20.82 2.92 14.77
C LEU A 227 22.05 3.65 14.22
N THR A 228 21.84 4.78 13.54
CA THR A 228 22.94 5.58 12.94
C THR A 228 23.45 6.71 13.84
N LEU A 229 22.78 6.98 14.97
CA LEU A 229 23.34 7.87 15.98
C LEU A 229 24.62 7.25 16.55
N PRO A 230 25.74 8.04 16.67
CA PRO A 230 26.92 7.54 17.31
C PRO A 230 26.62 7.14 18.74
N THR A 231 26.77 5.85 19.05
CA THR A 231 26.46 5.25 20.35
C THR A 231 27.47 5.62 21.45
N ASN A 232 27.92 6.86 21.48
CA ASN A 232 28.84 7.37 22.51
C ASN A 232 28.14 8.00 23.73
N SER A 233 26.83 7.92 23.82
CA SER A 233 26.11 8.19 25.05
C SER A 233 25.66 6.89 25.69
N ARG A 234 26.47 6.40 26.65
CA ARG A 234 25.97 5.45 27.64
C ARG A 234 24.80 6.13 28.36
N VAL A 235 23.61 5.59 28.19
CA VAL A 235 22.45 5.85 29.06
C VAL A 235 22.55 4.88 30.21
#